data_a03c442efb25cf7fe2fd2ba88f0967e7
#
_entry.id   a03c442efb25cf7fe2fd2ba88f0967e7
#
_cell.length_a   1.000
_cell.length_b   1.000
_cell.length_c   1.000
_cell.angle_alpha   90.00
_cell.angle_beta   90.00
_cell.angle_gamma   90.00
#
_symmetry.space_group_name_H-M   'P 1'
#
loop_
_entity.id
_entity.type
_entity.pdbx_description
1 polymer ?
#
loop_
_entity_poly.entity_id
_entity_poly.type
_entity_poly.pdbx_seq_one_letter_code
_entity_poly.pdbx_strand_id
1 'polypeptide(L)'
;MLDYVYAVILGIVEGLTEFLPISSTGHLILAEKLLGVSGPVWQPFEVMIQLGPILAVVLLYWSKIWQTVIGLFNEPRSRHFALTLIVALLPAVVLGFLFSGLIKTYLFSPLSVGVTLILGGLIILWVESTHRQEIHHEADELPLATAGLIGLAQAVAMIPGTSRSGATIVGARLLGLSRRAATEFSFFLAIPTMLAAFVHEALKYRNELTSGSLGLIGVGFVVSFLSAYLVIKPFLEFVSTRGFVPFAYYRIVLGGIIVAFTLAVGA
;
A
#
# COMPACT_ATOMS: atom_id res chain seq x y z
N MET A 1 -12.58 23.94 11.70
CA MET A 1 -13.63 22.88 11.78
C MET A 1 -13.71 22.09 10.47
N LEU A 2 -13.70 22.75 9.32
CA LEU A 2 -13.74 22.09 7.99
C LEU A 2 -12.56 21.13 7.77
N ASP A 3 -11.35 21.52 8.16
CA ASP A 3 -10.14 20.67 8.03
C ASP A 3 -10.26 19.33 8.77
N TYR A 4 -10.92 19.29 9.92
CA TYR A 4 -11.18 18.03 10.64
C TYR A 4 -12.16 17.13 9.89
N VAL A 5 -13.13 17.69 9.16
CA VAL A 5 -14.01 16.91 8.28
C VAL A 5 -13.19 16.31 7.13
N TYR A 6 -12.29 17.10 6.55
CA TYR A 6 -11.37 16.59 5.52
C TYR A 6 -10.44 15.49 6.05
N ALA A 7 -9.88 15.69 7.26
CA ALA A 7 -9.05 14.67 7.91
C ALA A 7 -9.82 13.36 8.13
N VAL A 8 -11.10 13.42 8.50
CA VAL A 8 -11.96 12.23 8.62
C VAL A 8 -12.19 11.56 7.27
N ILE A 9 -12.55 12.32 6.22
CA ILE A 9 -12.80 11.77 4.88
C ILE A 9 -11.54 11.12 4.32
N LEU A 10 -10.39 11.82 4.36
CA LEU A 10 -9.13 11.30 3.89
C LEU A 10 -8.65 10.09 4.71
N GLY A 11 -8.87 10.09 6.03
CA GLY A 11 -8.62 8.94 6.88
C GLY A 11 -9.46 7.72 6.51
N ILE A 12 -10.75 7.90 6.19
CA ILE A 12 -11.61 6.80 5.69
C ILE A 12 -11.07 6.28 4.35
N VAL A 13 -10.76 7.17 3.41
CA VAL A 13 -10.23 6.82 2.10
C VAL A 13 -8.95 6.01 2.26
N GLU A 14 -7.99 6.51 3.04
CA GLU A 14 -6.72 5.84 3.30
C GLU A 14 -6.94 4.45 3.90
N GLY A 15 -7.70 4.36 5.00
CA GLY A 15 -7.93 3.10 5.71
C GLY A 15 -8.61 2.03 4.86
N LEU A 16 -9.58 2.42 4.02
CA LEU A 16 -10.28 1.49 3.15
C LEU A 16 -9.43 1.03 1.96
N THR A 17 -8.53 1.88 1.45
CA THR A 17 -7.88 1.64 0.15
C THR A 17 -6.43 1.17 0.25
N GLU A 18 -5.74 1.36 1.39
CA GLU A 18 -4.31 1.10 1.52
C GLU A 18 -3.95 -0.38 1.28
N PHE A 19 -4.72 -1.31 1.83
CA PHE A 19 -4.45 -2.74 1.67
C PHE A 19 -5.14 -3.37 0.47
N LEU A 20 -6.12 -2.71 -0.12
CA LEU A 20 -6.75 -3.15 -1.35
C LEU A 20 -5.83 -2.86 -2.55
N PRO A 21 -5.84 -3.70 -3.58
CA PRO A 21 -4.97 -3.51 -4.75
C PRO A 21 -5.51 -2.42 -5.70
N ILE A 22 -5.92 -1.25 -5.16
CA ILE A 22 -6.60 -0.17 -5.90
C ILE A 22 -5.90 1.20 -5.82
N SER A 23 -4.77 1.31 -5.10
CA SER A 23 -3.96 2.52 -4.91
C SER A 23 -4.60 3.59 -4.02
N SER A 24 -4.27 3.59 -2.73
CA SER A 24 -4.67 4.64 -1.77
C SER A 24 -4.20 6.03 -2.21
N THR A 25 -2.96 6.17 -2.67
CA THR A 25 -2.42 7.43 -3.19
C THR A 25 -3.28 8.01 -4.32
N GLY A 26 -3.72 7.15 -5.27
CA GLY A 26 -4.61 7.60 -6.34
C GLY A 26 -5.95 8.13 -5.83
N HIS A 27 -6.49 7.50 -4.80
CA HIS A 27 -7.75 7.91 -4.16
C HIS A 27 -7.59 9.18 -3.34
N LEU A 28 -6.49 9.32 -2.59
CA LEU A 28 -6.19 10.53 -1.81
C LEU A 28 -6.04 11.75 -2.72
N ILE A 29 -5.23 11.67 -3.78
CA ILE A 29 -5.06 12.75 -4.76
C ILE A 29 -6.42 13.18 -5.35
N LEU A 30 -7.29 12.22 -5.67
CA LEU A 30 -8.62 12.52 -6.19
C LEU A 30 -9.51 13.16 -5.13
N ALA A 31 -9.52 12.61 -3.90
CA ALA A 31 -10.32 13.13 -2.80
C ALA A 31 -9.89 14.56 -2.42
N GLU A 32 -8.59 14.83 -2.33
CA GLU A 32 -8.05 16.16 -2.05
C GLU A 32 -8.45 17.18 -3.11
N LYS A 33 -8.35 16.80 -4.38
CA LYS A 33 -8.78 17.67 -5.49
C LYS A 33 -10.28 17.96 -5.45
N LEU A 34 -11.11 16.97 -5.13
CA LEU A 34 -12.57 17.15 -5.02
C LEU A 34 -12.97 17.99 -3.80
N LEU A 35 -12.23 17.86 -2.70
CA LEU A 35 -12.47 18.62 -1.48
C LEU A 35 -11.85 20.03 -1.52
N GLY A 36 -11.04 20.34 -2.53
CA GLY A 36 -10.30 21.61 -2.61
C GLY A 36 -9.23 21.75 -1.53
N VAL A 37 -8.72 20.62 -1.03
CA VAL A 37 -7.70 20.57 0.01
C VAL A 37 -6.35 20.97 -0.59
N SER A 38 -5.69 21.94 0.01
CA SER A 38 -4.38 22.43 -0.41
C SER A 38 -3.63 23.07 0.76
N GLY A 39 -2.31 23.04 0.70
CA GLY A 39 -1.45 23.66 1.69
C GLY A 39 -0.41 22.72 2.28
N PRO A 40 0.60 23.27 2.98
CA PRO A 40 1.78 22.52 3.41
C PRO A 40 1.49 21.45 4.47
N VAL A 41 0.39 21.56 5.20
CA VAL A 41 0.02 20.62 6.27
C VAL A 41 -0.43 19.25 5.72
N TRP A 42 -0.95 19.22 4.50
CA TRP A 42 -1.53 18.00 3.92
C TRP A 42 -0.50 17.01 3.38
N GLN A 43 0.66 17.48 2.93
CA GLN A 43 1.73 16.59 2.48
C GLN A 43 2.25 15.66 3.60
N PRO A 44 2.64 16.17 4.80
CA PRO A 44 2.96 15.28 5.92
C PRO A 44 1.74 14.49 6.42
N PHE A 45 0.53 15.05 6.35
CA PHE A 45 -0.69 14.38 6.76
C PHE A 45 -0.90 13.04 6.05
N GLU A 46 -0.82 13.01 4.70
CA GLU A 46 -1.00 11.79 3.90
C GLU A 46 -0.08 10.65 4.37
N VAL A 47 1.20 10.93 4.59
CA VAL A 47 2.16 9.90 5.02
C VAL A 47 1.93 9.46 6.46
N MET A 48 1.56 10.40 7.34
CA MET A 48 1.34 10.10 8.76
C MET A 48 0.11 9.24 8.98
N ILE A 49 -0.98 9.46 8.24
CA ILE A 49 -2.21 8.66 8.38
C ILE A 49 -2.05 7.22 7.87
N GLN A 50 -1.07 6.94 7.02
CA GLN A 50 -0.73 5.59 6.55
C GLN A 50 -0.31 4.65 7.69
N LEU A 51 0.17 5.19 8.81
CA LEU A 51 0.47 4.37 9.99
C LEU A 51 -0.78 3.75 10.64
N GLY A 52 -1.95 4.35 10.45
CA GLY A 52 -3.21 3.81 10.95
C GLY A 52 -3.48 2.40 10.42
N PRO A 53 -3.55 2.20 9.10
CA PRO A 53 -3.66 0.88 8.48
C PRO A 53 -2.58 -0.11 8.92
N ILE A 54 -1.33 0.34 9.10
CA ILE A 54 -0.25 -0.54 9.60
C ILE A 54 -0.55 -1.03 11.00
N LEU A 55 -0.96 -0.14 11.90
CA LEU A 55 -1.35 -0.53 13.25
C LEU A 55 -2.51 -1.53 13.24
N ALA A 56 -3.47 -1.37 12.32
CA ALA A 56 -4.56 -2.33 12.17
C ALA A 56 -4.04 -3.74 11.80
N VAL A 57 -3.10 -3.86 10.87
CA VAL A 57 -2.44 -5.14 10.55
C VAL A 57 -1.69 -5.69 11.75
N VAL A 58 -0.91 -4.86 12.45
CA VAL A 58 -0.16 -5.29 13.63
C VAL A 58 -1.09 -5.87 14.69
N LEU A 59 -2.24 -5.23 14.95
CA LEU A 59 -3.20 -5.74 15.92
C LEU A 59 -3.92 -7.01 15.44
N LEU A 60 -4.30 -7.08 14.18
CA LEU A 60 -5.00 -8.26 13.62
C LEU A 60 -4.09 -9.50 13.58
N TYR A 61 -2.81 -9.30 13.35
CA TYR A 61 -1.80 -10.35 13.28
C TYR A 61 -0.85 -10.36 14.49
N TRP A 62 -1.27 -9.74 15.60
CA TRP A 62 -0.45 -9.58 16.83
C TRP A 62 0.21 -10.86 17.28
N SER A 63 -0.55 -11.96 17.36
CA SER A 63 -0.02 -13.25 17.81
C SER A 63 1.11 -13.75 16.89
N LYS A 64 0.95 -13.68 15.57
CA LYS A 64 1.97 -14.11 14.61
C LYS A 64 3.22 -13.22 14.68
N ILE A 65 3.02 -11.91 14.75
CA ILE A 65 4.11 -10.92 14.83
C ILE A 65 4.88 -11.14 16.13
N TRP A 66 4.18 -11.26 17.26
CA TRP A 66 4.78 -11.46 18.56
C TRP A 66 5.56 -12.78 18.66
N GLN A 67 4.99 -13.89 18.16
CA GLN A 67 5.68 -15.18 18.07
C GLN A 67 6.93 -15.08 17.19
N THR A 68 6.85 -14.38 16.05
CA THR A 68 8.02 -14.16 15.19
C THR A 68 9.11 -13.40 15.93
N VAL A 69 8.77 -12.31 16.64
CA VAL A 69 9.74 -11.48 17.39
C VAL A 69 10.42 -12.29 18.50
N ILE A 70 9.66 -13.03 19.31
CA ILE A 70 10.26 -13.88 20.37
C ILE A 70 11.06 -15.01 19.74
N GLY A 71 10.55 -15.64 18.69
CA GLY A 71 11.19 -16.75 17.99
C GLY A 71 12.49 -16.38 17.26
N LEU A 72 12.79 -15.08 17.07
CA LEU A 72 14.06 -14.65 16.48
C LEU A 72 15.29 -15.22 17.19
N PHE A 73 15.20 -15.46 18.49
CA PHE A 73 16.32 -15.97 19.28
C PHE A 73 16.42 -17.50 19.26
N ASN A 74 15.30 -18.21 19.12
CA ASN A 74 15.24 -19.65 19.36
C ASN A 74 14.72 -20.48 18.18
N GLU A 75 13.98 -19.87 17.23
CA GLU A 75 13.28 -20.59 16.16
C GLU A 75 13.82 -20.27 14.78
N PRO A 76 14.30 -21.28 14.01
CA PRO A 76 14.75 -21.07 12.63
C PRO A 76 13.66 -20.50 11.71
N ARG A 77 12.39 -20.92 11.88
CA ARG A 77 11.26 -20.45 11.07
C ARG A 77 11.01 -18.95 11.27
N SER A 78 11.03 -18.47 12.51
CA SER A 78 10.85 -17.05 12.84
C SER A 78 11.97 -16.18 12.25
N ARG A 79 13.23 -16.66 12.33
CA ARG A 79 14.38 -15.98 11.71
C ARG A 79 14.26 -15.95 10.18
N HIS A 80 13.85 -17.06 9.57
CA HIS A 80 13.65 -17.15 8.14
C HIS A 80 12.58 -16.16 7.69
N PHE A 81 11.43 -16.12 8.35
CA PHE A 81 10.34 -15.19 8.00
C PHE A 81 10.76 -13.71 8.12
N ALA A 82 11.43 -13.33 9.21
CA ALA A 82 11.96 -11.99 9.37
C ALA A 82 12.96 -11.62 8.26
N LEU A 83 13.87 -12.55 7.92
CA LEU A 83 14.84 -12.37 6.83
C LEU A 83 14.14 -12.24 5.48
N THR A 84 13.08 -13.01 5.24
CA THR A 84 12.25 -12.94 4.05
C THR A 84 11.65 -11.56 3.86
N LEU A 85 11.12 -10.95 4.94
CA LEU A 85 10.59 -9.58 4.89
C LEU A 85 11.68 -8.54 4.65
N ILE A 86 12.86 -8.71 5.27
CA ILE A 86 14.01 -7.81 5.04
C ILE A 86 14.47 -7.89 3.57
N VAL A 87 14.64 -9.10 3.05
CA VAL A 87 15.06 -9.32 1.64
C VAL A 87 14.05 -8.73 0.66
N ALA A 88 12.74 -8.86 0.95
CA ALA A 88 11.68 -8.25 0.13
C ALA A 88 11.62 -6.71 0.25
N LEU A 89 12.06 -6.15 1.37
CA LEU A 89 12.13 -4.70 1.57
C LEU A 89 13.26 -4.04 0.77
N LEU A 90 14.43 -4.69 0.69
CA LEU A 90 15.67 -4.11 0.17
C LEU A 90 15.54 -3.51 -1.24
N PRO A 91 14.93 -4.16 -2.26
CA PRO A 91 14.80 -3.56 -3.59
C PRO A 91 14.09 -2.22 -3.58
N ALA A 92 12.98 -2.11 -2.83
CA ALA A 92 12.22 -0.86 -2.74
C ALA A 92 13.00 0.25 -2.02
N VAL A 93 13.77 -0.07 -0.97
CA VAL A 93 14.62 0.90 -0.27
C VAL A 93 15.74 1.40 -1.18
N VAL A 94 16.47 0.48 -1.83
CA VAL A 94 17.60 0.83 -2.71
C VAL A 94 17.13 1.66 -3.90
N LEU A 95 16.11 1.19 -4.62
CA LEU A 95 15.58 1.88 -5.79
C LEU A 95 14.86 3.19 -5.40
N GLY A 96 14.19 3.22 -4.25
CA GLY A 96 13.62 4.44 -3.70
C GLY A 96 14.66 5.50 -3.40
N PHE A 97 15.77 5.13 -2.77
CA PHE A 97 16.88 6.05 -2.51
C PHE A 97 17.49 6.60 -3.80
N LEU A 98 17.66 5.76 -4.82
CA LEU A 98 18.29 6.14 -6.09
C LEU A 98 17.38 6.96 -7.00
N PHE A 99 16.07 6.64 -7.05
CA PHE A 99 15.17 7.12 -8.10
C PHE A 99 13.99 7.97 -7.60
N SER A 100 13.78 8.15 -6.28
CA SER A 100 12.63 8.89 -5.75
C SER A 100 12.52 10.32 -6.29
N GLY A 101 13.65 11.01 -6.48
CA GLY A 101 13.67 12.35 -7.05
C GLY A 101 13.16 12.38 -8.49
N LEU A 102 13.64 11.47 -9.34
CA LEU A 102 13.21 11.35 -10.73
C LEU A 102 11.72 10.96 -10.82
N ILE A 103 11.29 10.01 -10.00
CA ILE A 103 9.88 9.57 -9.94
C ILE A 103 8.98 10.74 -9.56
N LYS A 104 9.33 11.50 -8.50
CA LYS A 104 8.55 12.66 -8.07
C LYS A 104 8.47 13.74 -9.14
N THR A 105 9.56 13.98 -9.88
CA THR A 105 9.61 15.03 -10.91
C THR A 105 8.79 14.68 -12.17
N TYR A 106 8.84 13.42 -12.62
CA TYR A 106 8.29 13.06 -13.93
C TYR A 106 6.98 12.26 -13.87
N LEU A 107 6.71 11.56 -12.79
CA LEU A 107 5.60 10.62 -12.71
C LEU A 107 4.49 11.04 -11.74
N PHE A 108 4.69 12.08 -10.92
CA PHE A 108 3.65 12.59 -10.02
C PHE A 108 2.67 13.50 -10.77
N SER A 109 1.81 12.90 -11.58
CA SER A 109 0.75 13.62 -12.30
C SER A 109 -0.55 12.82 -12.29
N PRO A 110 -1.74 13.47 -12.35
CA PRO A 110 -3.02 12.77 -12.46
C PRO A 110 -3.07 11.82 -13.66
N LEU A 111 -2.47 12.19 -14.79
CA LEU A 111 -2.40 11.35 -15.98
C LEU A 111 -1.62 10.07 -15.70
N SER A 112 -0.46 10.17 -15.06
CA SER A 112 0.35 9.01 -14.65
C SER A 112 -0.44 8.08 -13.73
N VAL A 113 -1.14 8.62 -12.74
CA VAL A 113 -2.01 7.85 -11.83
C VAL A 113 -3.10 7.12 -12.61
N GLY A 114 -3.80 7.79 -13.52
CA GLY A 114 -4.85 7.17 -14.32
C GLY A 114 -4.33 6.03 -15.21
N VAL A 115 -3.21 6.26 -15.89
CA VAL A 115 -2.57 5.26 -16.76
C VAL A 115 -2.10 4.04 -15.94
N THR A 116 -1.45 4.25 -14.80
CA THR A 116 -0.96 3.15 -13.95
C THR A 116 -2.08 2.37 -13.28
N LEU A 117 -3.20 3.01 -12.97
CA LEU A 117 -4.41 2.32 -12.52
C LEU A 117 -4.92 1.36 -13.61
N ILE A 118 -5.05 1.84 -14.87
CA ILE A 118 -5.50 1.02 -16.00
C ILE A 118 -4.53 -0.15 -16.22
N LEU A 119 -3.25 0.14 -16.37
CA LEU A 119 -2.24 -0.89 -16.60
C LEU A 119 -2.20 -1.93 -15.48
N GLY A 120 -2.24 -1.49 -14.21
CA GLY A 120 -2.29 -2.40 -13.08
C GLY A 120 -3.57 -3.24 -13.04
N GLY A 121 -4.71 -2.68 -13.45
CA GLY A 121 -5.97 -3.43 -13.62
C GLY A 121 -5.84 -4.51 -14.69
N LEU A 122 -5.29 -4.18 -15.86
CA LEU A 122 -5.05 -5.14 -16.94
C LEU A 122 -4.09 -6.26 -16.52
N ILE A 123 -3.03 -5.92 -15.78
CA ILE A 123 -2.09 -6.91 -15.23
C ILE A 123 -2.78 -7.85 -14.24
N ILE A 124 -3.62 -7.34 -13.35
CA ILE A 124 -4.40 -8.17 -12.44
C ILE A 124 -5.31 -9.13 -13.21
N LEU A 125 -6.02 -8.68 -14.25
CA LEU A 125 -6.85 -9.54 -15.11
C LEU A 125 -6.02 -10.64 -15.78
N TRP A 126 -4.88 -10.28 -16.32
CA TRP A 126 -3.96 -11.24 -16.93
C TRP A 126 -3.47 -12.28 -15.93
N VAL A 127 -3.05 -11.88 -14.73
CA VAL A 127 -2.58 -12.81 -13.69
C VAL A 127 -3.69 -13.74 -13.22
N GLU A 128 -4.90 -13.23 -13.03
CA GLU A 128 -6.05 -14.05 -12.61
C GLU A 128 -6.55 -14.99 -13.72
N SER A 129 -6.36 -14.65 -15.00
CA SER A 129 -6.71 -15.52 -16.13
C SER A 129 -5.70 -16.65 -16.34
N THR A 130 -4.46 -16.49 -15.90
CA THR A 130 -3.44 -17.53 -15.96
C THR A 130 -3.63 -18.48 -14.76
N HIS A 131 -4.22 -19.65 -14.96
CA HIS A 131 -4.39 -20.69 -13.94
C HIS A 131 -3.02 -21.24 -13.51
N ARG A 132 -2.26 -20.48 -12.74
CA ARG A 132 -0.95 -20.88 -12.23
C ARG A 132 -1.11 -21.86 -11.09
N GLN A 133 -0.20 -22.84 -11.06
CA GLN A 133 -0.12 -23.76 -9.94
C GLN A 133 0.26 -22.99 -8.67
N GLU A 134 -0.53 -23.11 -7.62
CA GLU A 134 -0.22 -22.58 -6.31
C GLU A 134 0.73 -23.53 -5.59
N ILE A 135 1.95 -23.08 -5.34
CA ILE A 135 3.03 -23.86 -4.71
C ILE A 135 3.36 -23.37 -3.29
N HIS A 136 2.97 -22.15 -2.95
CA HIS A 136 3.17 -21.56 -1.63
C HIS A 136 1.84 -21.16 -1.02
N HIS A 137 1.44 -21.82 0.07
CA HIS A 137 0.18 -21.58 0.76
C HIS A 137 0.33 -20.76 2.05
N GLU A 138 1.56 -20.64 2.57
CA GLU A 138 1.88 -19.89 3.79
C GLU A 138 2.82 -18.73 3.48
N ALA A 139 2.53 -17.56 4.06
CA ALA A 139 3.31 -16.34 3.83
C ALA A 139 4.72 -16.37 4.47
N ASP A 140 4.94 -17.23 5.47
CA ASP A 140 6.18 -17.32 6.26
C ASP A 140 7.12 -18.44 5.81
N GLU A 141 6.80 -19.17 4.74
CA GLU A 141 7.62 -20.30 4.23
C GLU A 141 8.24 -20.01 2.86
N LEU A 142 8.34 -18.74 2.48
CA LEU A 142 8.83 -18.36 1.15
C LEU A 142 10.35 -18.47 1.04
N PRO A 143 10.88 -19.02 -0.08
CA PRO A 143 12.29 -18.93 -0.38
C PRO A 143 12.75 -17.46 -0.47
N LEU A 144 13.97 -17.17 0.00
CA LEU A 144 14.52 -15.81 -0.02
C LEU A 144 14.59 -15.20 -1.42
N ALA A 145 14.90 -16.03 -2.43
CA ALA A 145 14.88 -15.59 -3.82
C ALA A 145 13.50 -15.12 -4.28
N THR A 146 12.44 -15.88 -3.91
CA THR A 146 11.05 -15.51 -4.19
C THR A 146 10.70 -14.20 -3.50
N ALA A 147 11.09 -14.03 -2.24
CA ALA A 147 10.89 -12.78 -1.51
C ALA A 147 11.58 -11.59 -2.15
N GLY A 148 12.82 -11.75 -2.62
CA GLY A 148 13.55 -10.71 -3.34
C GLY A 148 12.85 -10.29 -4.64
N LEU A 149 12.31 -11.25 -5.40
CA LEU A 149 11.54 -10.97 -6.61
C LEU A 149 10.21 -10.25 -6.30
N ILE A 150 9.52 -10.61 -5.21
CA ILE A 150 8.35 -9.85 -4.74
C ILE A 150 8.76 -8.42 -4.36
N GLY A 151 9.93 -8.25 -3.73
CA GLY A 151 10.49 -6.94 -3.43
C GLY A 151 10.77 -6.09 -4.67
N LEU A 152 11.26 -6.69 -5.75
CA LEU A 152 11.39 -6.00 -7.05
C LEU A 152 10.03 -5.59 -7.62
N ALA A 153 9.01 -6.46 -7.51
CA ALA A 153 7.65 -6.09 -7.88
C ALA A 153 7.12 -4.93 -7.02
N GLN A 154 7.41 -4.93 -5.70
CA GLN A 154 7.07 -3.82 -4.81
C GLN A 154 7.71 -2.51 -5.26
N ALA A 155 8.94 -2.52 -5.76
CA ALA A 155 9.62 -1.30 -6.21
C ALA A 155 8.88 -0.60 -7.36
N VAL A 156 8.11 -1.32 -8.17
CA VAL A 156 7.25 -0.71 -9.21
C VAL A 156 6.16 0.17 -8.58
N ALA A 157 5.78 -0.08 -7.34
CA ALA A 157 4.79 0.72 -6.63
C ALA A 157 5.25 2.14 -6.26
N MET A 158 6.52 2.46 -6.45
CA MET A 158 6.99 3.86 -6.37
C MET A 158 6.37 4.75 -7.45
N ILE A 159 5.91 4.16 -8.56
CA ILE A 159 5.17 4.89 -9.59
C ILE A 159 3.75 5.15 -9.07
N PRO A 160 3.32 6.42 -8.96
CA PRO A 160 2.01 6.78 -8.42
C PRO A 160 0.87 6.08 -9.18
N GLY A 161 -0.14 5.63 -8.43
CA GLY A 161 -1.27 4.88 -9.00
C GLY A 161 -1.04 3.37 -9.13
N THR A 162 0.19 2.87 -9.03
CA THR A 162 0.47 1.42 -9.17
C THR A 162 -0.16 0.61 -8.04
N SER A 163 -0.25 1.11 -6.83
CA SER A 163 -0.62 0.41 -5.59
C SER A 163 0.50 -0.50 -5.06
N ARG A 164 0.99 -0.24 -3.86
CA ARG A 164 1.99 -1.06 -3.19
C ARG A 164 1.45 -2.49 -2.95
N SER A 165 0.25 -2.59 -2.39
CA SER A 165 -0.43 -3.88 -2.18
C SER A 165 -0.69 -4.60 -3.51
N GLY A 166 -1.14 -3.88 -4.54
CA GLY A 166 -1.35 -4.45 -5.87
C GLY A 166 -0.07 -5.03 -6.49
N ALA A 167 1.03 -4.29 -6.43
CA ALA A 167 2.32 -4.74 -6.98
C ALA A 167 2.86 -5.98 -6.24
N THR A 168 2.83 -5.98 -4.90
CA THR A 168 3.30 -7.11 -4.09
C THR A 168 2.42 -8.34 -4.25
N ILE A 169 1.10 -8.18 -4.26
CA ILE A 169 0.14 -9.29 -4.47
C ILE A 169 0.34 -9.91 -5.86
N VAL A 170 0.37 -9.07 -6.90
CA VAL A 170 0.59 -9.53 -8.28
C VAL A 170 1.93 -10.25 -8.41
N GLY A 171 3.01 -9.67 -7.90
CA GLY A 171 4.33 -10.29 -7.89
C GLY A 171 4.33 -11.65 -7.18
N ALA A 172 3.71 -11.73 -6.01
CA ALA A 172 3.57 -12.97 -5.25
C ALA A 172 2.73 -14.03 -6.00
N ARG A 173 1.61 -13.63 -6.61
CA ARG A 173 0.78 -14.53 -7.44
C ARG A 173 1.55 -15.08 -8.65
N LEU A 174 2.33 -14.25 -9.32
CA LEU A 174 3.18 -14.67 -10.44
C LEU A 174 4.24 -15.71 -10.03
N LEU A 175 4.67 -15.67 -8.79
CA LEU A 175 5.65 -16.58 -8.20
C LEU A 175 5.03 -17.80 -7.50
N GLY A 176 3.72 -18.04 -7.69
CA GLY A 176 3.04 -19.24 -7.24
C GLY A 176 2.50 -19.20 -5.81
N LEU A 177 2.37 -18.03 -5.19
CA LEU A 177 1.67 -17.93 -3.92
C LEU A 177 0.15 -18.05 -4.13
N SER A 178 -0.55 -18.70 -3.19
CA SER A 178 -2.01 -18.68 -3.13
C SER A 178 -2.50 -17.24 -2.95
N ARG A 179 -3.77 -16.95 -3.28
CA ARG A 179 -4.35 -15.62 -3.12
C ARG A 179 -4.23 -15.12 -1.68
N ARG A 180 -4.52 -16.01 -0.72
CA ARG A 180 -4.41 -15.72 0.69
C ARG A 180 -2.96 -15.42 1.11
N ALA A 181 -2.03 -16.31 0.78
CA ALA A 181 -0.62 -16.15 1.14
C ALA A 181 0.00 -14.88 0.52
N ALA A 182 -0.34 -14.55 -0.75
CA ALA A 182 0.10 -13.34 -1.41
C ALA A 182 -0.41 -12.08 -0.71
N THR A 183 -1.68 -12.08 -0.28
CA THR A 183 -2.29 -10.97 0.44
C THR A 183 -1.68 -10.80 1.83
N GLU A 184 -1.57 -11.89 2.60
CA GLU A 184 -0.95 -11.86 3.94
C GLU A 184 0.52 -11.44 3.89
N PHE A 185 1.30 -11.94 2.91
CA PHE A 185 2.68 -11.53 2.71
C PHE A 185 2.79 -10.02 2.41
N SER A 186 1.89 -9.50 1.55
CA SER A 186 1.81 -8.05 1.29
C SER A 186 1.53 -7.26 2.56
N PHE A 187 0.66 -7.74 3.45
CA PHE A 187 0.36 -7.09 4.72
C PHE A 187 1.59 -7.06 5.64
N PHE A 188 2.28 -8.19 5.81
CA PHE A 188 3.50 -8.24 6.62
C PHE A 188 4.63 -7.37 6.06
N LEU A 189 4.81 -7.38 4.74
CA LEU A 189 5.82 -6.55 4.08
C LEU A 189 5.50 -5.05 4.17
N ALA A 190 4.22 -4.68 4.28
CA ALA A 190 3.80 -3.31 4.50
C ALA A 190 4.39 -2.71 5.79
N ILE A 191 4.48 -3.51 6.85
CA ILE A 191 4.93 -3.03 8.16
C ILE A 191 6.31 -2.37 8.06
N PRO A 192 7.39 -3.08 7.67
CA PRO A 192 8.71 -2.47 7.58
C PRO A 192 8.80 -1.42 6.46
N THR A 193 8.09 -1.61 5.34
CA THR A 193 8.14 -0.68 4.20
C THR A 193 7.59 0.68 4.55
N MET A 194 6.40 0.72 5.16
CA MET A 194 5.72 1.96 5.48
C MET A 194 6.31 2.62 6.74
N LEU A 195 6.83 1.84 7.69
CA LEU A 195 7.61 2.40 8.79
C LEU A 195 8.87 3.11 8.29
N ALA A 196 9.58 2.54 7.31
CA ALA A 196 10.74 3.19 6.71
C ALA A 196 10.36 4.49 5.98
N ALA A 197 9.26 4.49 5.21
CA ALA A 197 8.73 5.67 4.56
C ALA A 197 8.30 6.74 5.57
N PHE A 198 7.58 6.34 6.61
CA PHE A 198 7.15 7.24 7.69
C PHE A 198 8.35 7.91 8.38
N VAL A 199 9.36 7.14 8.78
CA VAL A 199 10.55 7.70 9.44
C VAL A 199 11.25 8.71 8.53
N HIS A 200 11.38 8.39 7.25
CA HIS A 200 11.98 9.28 6.26
C HIS A 200 11.24 10.62 6.15
N GLU A 201 9.91 10.58 5.96
CA GLU A 201 9.10 11.79 5.79
C GLU A 201 8.91 12.53 7.14
N ALA A 202 8.81 11.84 8.27
CA ALA A 202 8.75 12.47 9.59
C ALA A 202 10.02 13.29 9.89
N LEU A 203 11.19 12.78 9.51
CA LEU A 203 12.45 13.51 9.64
C LEU A 203 12.49 14.72 8.71
N LYS A 204 11.98 14.59 7.49
CA LYS A 204 11.94 15.65 6.49
C LYS A 204 11.04 16.83 6.92
N TYR A 205 9.83 16.51 7.40
CA TYR A 205 8.82 17.51 7.78
C TYR A 205 8.80 17.89 9.27
N ARG A 206 9.78 17.45 10.06
CA ARG A 206 9.85 17.67 11.52
C ARG A 206 9.68 19.12 11.96
N ASN A 207 10.13 20.07 11.14
CA ASN A 207 10.07 21.52 11.43
C ASN A 207 8.73 22.15 10.99
N GLU A 208 7.90 21.44 10.22
CA GLU A 208 6.60 21.88 9.73
C GLU A 208 5.45 21.38 10.61
N LEU A 209 5.73 20.39 11.47
CA LEU A 209 4.74 19.82 12.38
C LEU A 209 4.45 20.79 13.53
N THR A 210 3.29 21.39 13.51
CA THR A 210 2.77 22.29 14.58
C THR A 210 1.75 21.54 15.45
N SER A 211 1.41 22.10 16.60
CA SER A 211 0.36 21.53 17.45
C SER A 211 -1.00 21.42 16.73
N GLY A 212 -1.29 22.35 15.83
CA GLY A 212 -2.51 22.31 15.00
C GLY A 212 -2.51 21.17 13.99
N SER A 213 -1.38 20.96 13.30
CA SER A 213 -1.24 19.85 12.35
C SER A 213 -1.26 18.47 13.02
N LEU A 214 -0.69 18.35 14.23
CA LEU A 214 -0.74 17.12 15.01
C LEU A 214 -2.17 16.70 15.38
N GLY A 215 -3.05 17.68 15.67
CA GLY A 215 -4.46 17.39 15.93
C GLY A 215 -5.17 16.80 14.71
N LEU A 216 -4.96 17.36 13.51
CA LEU A 216 -5.53 16.86 12.26
C LEU A 216 -4.98 15.46 11.92
N ILE A 217 -3.67 15.30 12.03
CA ILE A 217 -3.00 13.99 11.80
C ILE A 217 -3.53 12.94 12.77
N GLY A 218 -3.69 13.28 14.05
CA GLY A 218 -4.26 12.38 15.06
C GLY A 218 -5.65 11.89 14.70
N VAL A 219 -6.55 12.79 14.25
CA VAL A 219 -7.89 12.41 13.79
C VAL A 219 -7.81 11.52 12.55
N GLY A 220 -7.07 11.92 11.53
CA GLY A 220 -6.90 11.13 10.32
C GLY A 220 -6.32 9.74 10.60
N PHE A 221 -5.29 9.65 11.46
CA PHE A 221 -4.69 8.39 11.90
C PHE A 221 -5.69 7.45 12.58
N VAL A 222 -6.47 7.95 13.56
CA VAL A 222 -7.47 7.13 14.26
C VAL A 222 -8.54 6.63 13.29
N VAL A 223 -9.02 7.50 12.40
CA VAL A 223 -10.04 7.15 11.42
C VAL A 223 -9.49 6.15 10.40
N SER A 224 -8.28 6.35 9.89
CA SER A 224 -7.66 5.41 8.95
C SER A 224 -7.39 4.04 9.59
N PHE A 225 -6.96 4.02 10.86
CA PHE A 225 -6.83 2.80 11.64
C PHE A 225 -8.16 2.04 11.76
N LEU A 226 -9.23 2.72 12.19
CA LEU A 226 -10.53 2.08 12.37
C LEU A 226 -11.10 1.56 11.04
N SER A 227 -10.98 2.34 9.98
CA SER A 227 -11.43 1.95 8.64
C SER A 227 -10.67 0.72 8.12
N ALA A 228 -9.34 0.70 8.27
CA ALA A 228 -8.51 -0.43 7.88
C ALA A 228 -8.83 -1.68 8.74
N TYR A 229 -8.96 -1.51 10.06
CA TYR A 229 -9.27 -2.62 10.95
C TYR A 229 -10.57 -3.33 10.57
N LEU A 230 -11.58 -2.58 10.14
CA LEU A 230 -12.87 -3.12 9.72
C LEU A 230 -12.78 -3.83 8.36
N VAL A 231 -11.92 -3.37 7.43
CA VAL A 231 -11.91 -3.88 6.05
C VAL A 231 -10.92 -5.02 5.81
N ILE A 232 -9.83 -5.13 6.57
CA ILE A 232 -8.74 -6.08 6.30
C ILE A 232 -9.21 -7.55 6.30
N LYS A 233 -9.95 -7.98 7.33
CA LYS A 233 -10.44 -9.37 7.41
C LYS A 233 -11.46 -9.71 6.32
N PRO A 234 -12.54 -8.91 6.12
CA PRO A 234 -13.45 -9.11 5.00
C PRO A 234 -12.76 -9.11 3.64
N PHE A 235 -11.78 -8.24 3.43
CA PHE A 235 -11.00 -8.21 2.20
C PHE A 235 -10.23 -9.52 1.99
N LEU A 236 -9.51 -10.01 3.00
CA LEU A 236 -8.76 -11.26 2.92
C LEU A 236 -9.67 -12.45 2.59
N GLU A 237 -10.83 -12.54 3.24
CA GLU A 237 -11.82 -13.58 2.99
C GLU A 237 -12.39 -13.49 1.56
N PHE A 238 -12.72 -12.27 1.13
CA PHE A 238 -13.23 -12.01 -0.21
C PHE A 238 -12.22 -12.44 -1.29
N VAL A 239 -10.95 -12.02 -1.21
CA VAL A 239 -9.97 -12.34 -2.25
C VAL A 239 -9.59 -13.82 -2.25
N SER A 240 -9.62 -14.47 -1.10
CA SER A 240 -9.38 -15.91 -0.99
C SER A 240 -10.42 -16.72 -1.76
N THR A 241 -11.66 -16.25 -1.83
CA THR A 241 -12.79 -16.95 -2.47
C THR A 241 -13.10 -16.42 -3.88
N ARG A 242 -13.13 -15.10 -4.06
CA ARG A 242 -13.58 -14.42 -5.29
C ARG A 242 -12.44 -13.92 -6.18
N GLY A 243 -11.20 -13.87 -5.65
CA GLY A 243 -10.03 -13.36 -6.36
C GLY A 243 -10.00 -11.83 -6.52
N PHE A 244 -9.11 -11.37 -7.40
CA PHE A 244 -8.81 -9.94 -7.54
C PHE A 244 -9.51 -9.27 -8.74
N VAL A 245 -10.26 -10.00 -9.55
CA VAL A 245 -10.93 -9.50 -10.76
C VAL A 245 -11.80 -8.26 -10.52
N PRO A 246 -12.63 -8.18 -9.46
CA PRO A 246 -13.44 -6.98 -9.19
C PRO A 246 -12.61 -5.72 -8.99
N PHE A 247 -11.45 -5.84 -8.31
CA PHE A 247 -10.54 -4.71 -8.12
C PHE A 247 -9.85 -4.28 -9.42
N ALA A 248 -9.59 -5.22 -10.32
CA ALA A 248 -9.05 -4.91 -11.64
C ALA A 248 -10.02 -4.05 -12.46
N TYR A 249 -11.29 -4.42 -12.54
CA TYR A 249 -12.31 -3.61 -13.21
C TYR A 249 -12.47 -2.24 -12.56
N TYR A 250 -12.50 -2.19 -11.23
CA TYR A 250 -12.56 -0.93 -10.50
C TYR A 250 -11.41 0.01 -10.90
N ARG A 251 -10.17 -0.49 -10.92
CA ARG A 251 -8.98 0.27 -11.32
C ARG A 251 -9.08 0.78 -12.75
N ILE A 252 -9.52 -0.05 -13.69
CA ILE A 252 -9.64 0.32 -15.12
C ILE A 252 -10.67 1.43 -15.28
N VAL A 253 -11.84 1.31 -14.63
CA VAL A 253 -12.89 2.33 -14.70
C VAL A 253 -12.43 3.64 -14.06
N LEU A 254 -11.89 3.59 -12.83
CA LEU A 254 -11.39 4.78 -12.13
C LEU A 254 -10.25 5.45 -12.91
N GLY A 255 -9.29 4.66 -13.39
CA GLY A 255 -8.18 5.17 -14.21
C GLY A 255 -8.67 5.81 -15.51
N GLY A 256 -9.67 5.20 -16.19
CA GLY A 256 -10.31 5.76 -17.37
C GLY A 256 -10.98 7.10 -17.10
N ILE A 257 -11.70 7.23 -15.98
CA ILE A 257 -12.31 8.49 -15.55
C ILE A 257 -11.24 9.57 -15.31
N ILE A 258 -10.16 9.23 -14.59
CA ILE A 258 -9.06 10.17 -14.30
C ILE A 258 -8.40 10.64 -15.59
N VAL A 259 -8.08 9.72 -16.51
CA VAL A 259 -7.46 10.06 -17.80
C VAL A 259 -8.38 10.95 -18.63
N ALA A 260 -9.66 10.57 -18.78
CA ALA A 260 -10.63 11.35 -19.54
C ALA A 260 -10.81 12.77 -18.96
N PHE A 261 -10.92 12.89 -17.64
CA PHE A 261 -11.04 14.17 -16.97
C PHE A 261 -9.78 15.04 -17.16
N THR A 262 -8.58 14.45 -16.99
CA THR A 262 -7.31 15.17 -17.16
C THR A 262 -7.16 15.71 -18.59
N LEU A 263 -7.51 14.92 -19.60
CA LEU A 263 -7.44 15.34 -21.00
C LEU A 263 -8.50 16.40 -21.34
N ALA A 264 -9.69 16.32 -20.75
CA ALA A 264 -10.77 17.29 -21.00
C ALA A 264 -10.49 18.68 -20.39
N VAL A 265 -9.81 18.72 -19.23
CA VAL A 265 -9.53 19.99 -18.51
C VAL A 265 -8.18 20.58 -18.95
N GLY A 266 -7.36 19.86 -19.71
CA GLY A 266 -6.06 20.34 -20.17
C GLY A 266 -5.02 20.50 -19.05
N ALA A 267 -5.15 19.69 -17.98
CA ALA A 267 -4.32 19.76 -16.78
C ALA A 267 -3.19 18.74 -16.81
#